data_be9295b0e8a1cbdad5766ed77bce37ac
#
_entry.id   be9295b0e8a1cbdad5766ed77bce37ac
#
_cell.length_a   1.000
_cell.length_b   1.000
_cell.length_c   1.000
_cell.angle_alpha   90.00
_cell.angle_beta   90.00
_cell.angle_gamma   90.00
#
_symmetry.space_group_name_H-M   'P 1'
#
loop_
_entity.id
_entity.type
_entity.pdbx_description
1 polymer ?
#
loop_
_entity_poly.entity_id
_entity_poly.type
_entity_poly.pdbx_seq_one_letter_code
_entity_poly.pdbx_strand_id
1 'polypeptide(L)'
;MPGPESSLRPRHIGRGAVLTVIFATVLATAAATGSLPHGDGDPSTAARNGPSAGPARPAPRTDEDAVRDEVVRAAAEAAEDGKSVAQAAEEVVSRSGDRWGAVYDRSEYEDFQRALDGSYTGVGLWARRTADGHVEVARVQRGGPAQRAGLRPGDRLRAVDGRSVRGRTAAEVVALLRGDRADGGGTRAKAGSAVALRVQRGTRAWTLTLRRARLAVEAVTVRRVGDAVLIRVSAFTRGSGALVRRAVDRAPAGAGVLLDLRGNGGGLVAEAVTAASAFLDGGLVATYDVHGEEKALYAEPGGDTGRPVVALIDGGTMSAAELLTGALKDRGRAVTVGERTFGKGSVQMPSSLPDGSVAELTVGHYRTPAGSRVDGRGITPDVPAPTRAEERARTVLSGLGAGT
;
A
#
# COMPACT_ATOMS: atom_id res chain seq x y z
N MET A 1 -49.57 -14.91 9.28
CA MET A 1 -49.06 -13.74 9.99
C MET A 1 -47.55 -13.73 9.77
N PRO A 2 -46.98 -12.89 8.87
CA PRO A 2 -45.55 -12.77 8.71
C PRO A 2 -45.01 -11.72 9.71
N GLY A 3 -43.93 -12.04 10.40
CA GLY A 3 -43.22 -11.14 11.31
C GLY A 3 -42.29 -10.15 10.53
N PRO A 4 -41.90 -9.05 11.16
CA PRO A 4 -41.27 -7.93 10.46
C PRO A 4 -39.80 -8.18 10.14
N GLU A 5 -39.44 -7.92 8.88
CA GLU A 5 -38.07 -7.82 8.41
C GLU A 5 -37.34 -6.64 9.08
N SER A 6 -36.30 -6.95 9.83
CA SER A 6 -35.39 -5.94 10.37
C SER A 6 -34.39 -5.52 9.32
N SER A 7 -34.64 -4.39 8.68
CA SER A 7 -33.67 -3.72 7.80
C SER A 7 -32.47 -3.24 8.61
N LEU A 8 -31.35 -3.93 8.50
CA LEU A 8 -30.05 -3.47 8.98
C LEU A 8 -29.56 -2.32 8.10
N ARG A 9 -29.78 -1.07 8.54
CA ARG A 9 -29.11 0.10 7.97
C ARG A 9 -27.61 0.00 8.27
N PRO A 10 -26.73 0.24 7.28
CA PRO A 10 -25.30 0.30 7.53
C PRO A 10 -25.01 1.49 8.46
N ARG A 11 -24.37 1.20 9.58
CA ARG A 11 -23.85 2.20 10.50
C ARG A 11 -22.69 2.92 9.81
N HIS A 12 -22.75 4.24 9.81
CA HIS A 12 -21.64 5.10 9.41
C HIS A 12 -20.35 4.67 10.12
N ILE A 13 -19.38 4.19 9.36
CA ILE A 13 -18.02 3.91 9.85
C ILE A 13 -17.37 5.26 10.07
N GLY A 14 -17.11 5.60 11.33
CA GLY A 14 -16.48 6.87 11.68
C GLY A 14 -15.09 7.03 11.03
N ARG A 15 -14.75 8.25 10.65
CA ARG A 15 -13.51 8.72 9.98
C ARG A 15 -12.19 8.11 10.50
N GLY A 16 -12.15 7.57 11.71
CA GLY A 16 -10.94 6.98 12.31
C GLY A 16 -10.60 5.54 11.88
N ALA A 17 -11.53 4.78 11.28
CA ALA A 17 -11.30 3.38 10.91
C ALA A 17 -10.67 3.24 9.50
N VAL A 18 -10.77 4.26 8.66
CA VAL A 18 -10.31 4.26 7.25
C VAL A 18 -8.78 4.34 7.15
N LEU A 19 -8.11 5.00 8.10
CA LEU A 19 -6.65 5.22 8.06
C LEU A 19 -5.79 4.00 8.41
N THR A 20 -6.35 2.92 8.90
CA THR A 20 -5.62 1.68 9.17
C THR A 20 -5.58 0.75 7.94
N VAL A 21 -6.37 1.01 6.91
CA VAL A 21 -6.48 0.23 5.68
C VAL A 21 -5.85 0.95 4.49
N ILE A 22 -5.57 2.26 4.60
CA ILE A 22 -5.08 3.07 3.48
C ILE A 22 -3.55 3.09 3.44
N PHE A 23 -2.92 1.95 3.18
CA PHE A 23 -1.79 1.87 2.27
C PHE A 23 -2.35 1.59 0.87
N ALA A 24 -3.23 2.45 0.42
CA ALA A 24 -3.86 2.31 -0.88
C ALA A 24 -3.19 3.27 -1.85
N THR A 25 -2.29 2.72 -2.61
CA THR A 25 -1.91 3.03 -3.98
C THR A 25 -2.04 4.46 -4.47
N VAL A 26 -0.93 5.12 -4.54
CA VAL A 26 -0.70 6.18 -5.50
C VAL A 26 0.14 5.62 -6.63
N LEU A 27 -0.39 5.60 -7.83
CA LEU A 27 0.40 5.75 -9.02
C LEU A 27 0.87 7.21 -9.02
N ALA A 28 1.89 7.53 -8.24
CA ALA A 28 2.66 8.75 -8.46
C ALA A 28 3.32 8.55 -9.83
N THR A 29 2.58 8.88 -10.87
CA THR A 29 3.11 8.92 -12.21
C THR A 29 4.12 10.05 -12.25
N ALA A 30 5.38 9.69 -12.41
CA ALA A 30 6.41 10.58 -12.95
C ALA A 30 6.03 11.19 -14.32
N ALA A 31 4.80 11.03 -14.78
CA ALA A 31 4.25 11.58 -16.00
C ALA A 31 4.03 13.10 -15.94
N ALA A 32 4.03 13.71 -14.75
CA ALA A 32 3.93 15.18 -14.64
C ALA A 32 5.28 15.91 -14.75
N THR A 33 6.40 15.21 -14.79
CA THR A 33 7.75 15.84 -14.82
C THR A 33 8.69 15.20 -15.85
N GLY A 34 8.27 14.81 -17.01
CA GLY A 34 9.18 14.52 -18.14
C GLY A 34 10.42 13.64 -17.87
N SER A 35 10.45 12.85 -16.81
CA SER A 35 11.61 12.05 -16.37
C SER A 35 11.36 10.56 -16.57
N LEU A 36 11.07 10.16 -17.80
CA LEU A 36 11.29 8.78 -18.22
C LEU A 36 12.63 8.75 -18.97
N PRO A 37 13.49 7.75 -18.78
CA PRO A 37 14.69 7.62 -19.58
C PRO A 37 14.29 7.42 -21.03
N HIS A 38 14.60 8.42 -21.86
CA HIS A 38 14.59 8.26 -23.30
C HIS A 38 15.83 7.43 -23.63
N GLY A 39 15.63 6.26 -24.19
CA GLY A 39 16.71 5.53 -24.85
C GLY A 39 17.19 6.36 -26.03
N ASP A 40 18.43 6.81 -25.98
CA ASP A 40 19.13 7.42 -27.09
C ASP A 40 19.32 6.40 -28.21
N GLY A 41 18.35 6.36 -29.12
CA GLY A 41 18.42 5.70 -30.41
C GLY A 41 18.62 6.74 -31.48
N ASP A 42 19.80 6.76 -32.06
CA ASP A 42 20.25 7.62 -33.13
C ASP A 42 19.28 7.63 -34.34
N PRO A 43 18.76 8.78 -34.81
CA PRO A 43 17.88 8.83 -35.97
C PRO A 43 18.71 8.96 -37.25
N SER A 44 19.00 7.86 -37.88
CA SER A 44 19.50 7.91 -39.29
C SER A 44 18.56 7.12 -40.21
N THR A 45 18.01 7.91 -41.14
CA THR A 45 17.45 7.55 -42.46
C THR A 45 16.22 6.61 -42.55
N ALA A 46 15.05 7.22 -42.82
CA ALA A 46 14.25 6.96 -44.01
C ALA A 46 12.99 7.85 -44.07
N ALA A 47 13.05 8.92 -44.82
CA ALA A 47 11.88 9.66 -45.24
C ALA A 47 11.00 8.76 -46.13
N ARG A 48 9.77 8.46 -45.71
CA ARG A 48 8.67 8.09 -46.61
C ARG A 48 7.45 8.89 -46.24
N ASN A 49 6.99 9.68 -47.22
CA ASN A 49 5.77 10.44 -47.21
C ASN A 49 4.55 9.53 -46.90
N GLY A 50 3.96 9.68 -45.71
CA GLY A 50 2.63 9.18 -45.36
C GLY A 50 1.67 10.35 -45.22
N PRO A 51 0.37 10.19 -45.46
CA PRO A 51 -0.59 11.27 -45.50
C PRO A 51 -0.69 11.96 -44.13
N SER A 52 -0.75 13.28 -44.16
CA SER A 52 -0.95 14.18 -43.02
C SER A 52 -2.08 13.67 -42.12
N ALA A 53 -1.76 13.27 -40.91
CA ALA A 53 -2.76 12.98 -39.88
C ALA A 53 -3.45 14.29 -39.53
N GLY A 54 -4.76 14.33 -39.76
CA GLY A 54 -5.61 15.40 -39.29
C GLY A 54 -5.58 15.52 -37.75
N PRO A 55 -6.08 16.64 -37.16
CA PRO A 55 -6.03 16.84 -35.73
C PRO A 55 -6.67 15.65 -35.03
N ALA A 56 -5.93 15.07 -34.09
CA ALA A 56 -6.38 13.92 -33.31
C ALA A 56 -7.72 14.26 -32.64
N ARG A 57 -8.72 13.41 -32.88
CA ARG A 57 -10.02 13.53 -32.25
C ARG A 57 -9.81 13.40 -30.74
N PRO A 58 -10.33 14.33 -29.89
CA PRO A 58 -10.19 14.19 -28.45
C PRO A 58 -10.77 12.84 -28.01
N ALA A 59 -10.07 12.14 -27.13
CA ALA A 59 -10.55 10.88 -26.57
C ALA A 59 -11.93 11.09 -25.91
N PRO A 60 -12.83 10.12 -25.96
CA PRO A 60 -14.10 10.23 -25.29
C PRO A 60 -13.86 10.39 -23.78
N ARG A 61 -14.54 11.36 -23.15
CA ARG A 61 -14.50 11.54 -21.70
C ARG A 61 -15.01 10.30 -21.01
N THR A 62 -14.31 9.89 -19.94
CA THR A 62 -14.70 8.76 -19.10
C THR A 62 -15.58 9.21 -17.95
N ASP A 63 -16.27 8.27 -17.29
CA ASP A 63 -17.05 8.58 -16.07
C ASP A 63 -16.13 9.09 -14.96
N GLU A 64 -14.88 8.62 -14.89
CA GLU A 64 -13.85 9.06 -13.96
C GLU A 64 -13.45 10.53 -14.20
N ASP A 65 -13.36 10.97 -15.46
CA ASP A 65 -13.10 12.36 -15.81
C ASP A 65 -14.25 13.27 -15.34
N ALA A 66 -15.49 12.83 -15.49
CA ALA A 66 -16.66 13.57 -15.05
C ALA A 66 -16.68 13.76 -13.52
N VAL A 67 -16.33 12.72 -12.76
CA VAL A 67 -16.20 12.79 -11.29
C VAL A 67 -15.10 13.78 -10.88
N ARG A 68 -13.94 13.73 -11.53
CA ARG A 68 -12.84 14.64 -11.26
C ARG A 68 -13.24 16.11 -11.52
N ASP A 69 -13.86 16.40 -12.66
CA ASP A 69 -14.31 17.74 -13.02
C ASP A 69 -15.36 18.24 -12.01
N GLU A 70 -16.26 17.39 -11.53
CA GLU A 70 -17.26 17.73 -10.52
C GLU A 70 -16.61 18.04 -9.16
N VAL A 71 -15.62 17.23 -8.71
CA VAL A 71 -14.87 17.47 -7.48
C VAL A 71 -14.15 18.81 -7.53
N VAL A 72 -13.45 19.11 -8.64
CA VAL A 72 -12.71 20.36 -8.81
C VAL A 72 -13.65 21.55 -8.81
N ARG A 73 -14.80 21.46 -9.50
CA ARG A 73 -15.81 22.53 -9.54
C ARG A 73 -16.42 22.78 -8.15
N ALA A 74 -16.89 21.73 -7.45
CA ALA A 74 -17.46 21.86 -6.11
C ALA A 74 -16.46 22.45 -5.12
N ALA A 75 -15.18 22.09 -5.24
CA ALA A 75 -14.10 22.65 -4.44
C ALA A 75 -13.89 24.16 -4.72
N ALA A 76 -13.93 24.57 -5.98
CA ALA A 76 -13.80 25.97 -6.38
C ALA A 76 -14.97 26.83 -5.87
N GLU A 77 -16.20 26.36 -6.07
CA GLU A 77 -17.41 27.02 -5.58
C GLU A 77 -17.39 27.16 -4.04
N ALA A 78 -16.97 26.13 -3.32
CA ALA A 78 -16.84 26.17 -1.87
C ALA A 78 -15.79 27.21 -1.41
N ALA A 79 -14.68 27.33 -2.14
CA ALA A 79 -13.65 28.32 -1.85
C ALA A 79 -14.15 29.75 -2.04
N GLU A 80 -14.91 30.02 -3.11
CA GLU A 80 -15.52 31.31 -3.38
C GLU A 80 -16.57 31.69 -2.31
N ASP A 81 -17.34 30.71 -1.85
CA ASP A 81 -18.35 30.86 -0.80
C ASP A 81 -17.77 30.93 0.63
N GLY A 82 -16.46 30.75 0.81
CA GLY A 82 -15.83 30.69 2.13
C GLY A 82 -16.20 29.43 2.93
N LYS A 83 -16.63 28.37 2.25
CA LYS A 83 -16.98 27.07 2.82
C LYS A 83 -15.75 26.14 2.85
N SER A 84 -15.86 25.00 3.52
CA SER A 84 -14.80 23.98 3.55
C SER A 84 -14.66 23.30 2.19
N VAL A 85 -13.55 23.55 1.50
CA VAL A 85 -13.19 22.96 0.20
C VAL A 85 -13.09 21.43 0.31
N ALA A 86 -12.37 20.93 1.32
CA ALA A 86 -12.21 19.51 1.54
C ALA A 86 -13.55 18.81 1.80
N GLN A 87 -14.48 19.44 2.53
CA GLN A 87 -15.79 18.87 2.79
C GLN A 87 -16.65 18.82 1.52
N ALA A 88 -16.65 19.89 0.71
CA ALA A 88 -17.39 19.91 -0.56
C ALA A 88 -16.87 18.83 -1.52
N ALA A 89 -15.56 18.69 -1.63
CA ALA A 89 -14.93 17.63 -2.42
C ALA A 89 -15.31 16.22 -1.91
N GLU A 90 -15.28 15.99 -0.57
CA GLU A 90 -15.64 14.72 0.04
C GLU A 90 -17.11 14.33 -0.21
N GLU A 91 -18.02 15.31 -0.22
CA GLU A 91 -19.43 15.09 -0.55
C GLU A 91 -19.61 14.60 -2.00
N VAL A 92 -18.86 15.14 -2.95
CA VAL A 92 -18.89 14.69 -4.34
C VAL A 92 -18.30 13.29 -4.45
N VAL A 93 -17.12 13.05 -3.89
CA VAL A 93 -16.45 11.73 -3.91
C VAL A 93 -17.34 10.66 -3.28
N SER A 94 -18.01 10.94 -2.16
CA SER A 94 -18.89 9.97 -1.50
C SER A 94 -20.15 9.61 -2.31
N ARG A 95 -20.62 10.52 -3.19
CA ARG A 95 -21.77 10.28 -4.07
C ARG A 95 -21.39 9.67 -5.43
N SER A 96 -20.15 9.85 -5.86
CA SER A 96 -19.69 9.41 -7.19
C SER A 96 -19.68 7.89 -7.37
N GLY A 97 -19.67 7.13 -6.26
CA GLY A 97 -19.47 5.68 -6.29
C GLY A 97 -18.01 5.27 -6.42
N ASP A 98 -17.06 6.19 -6.46
CA ASP A 98 -15.63 5.89 -6.40
C ASP A 98 -15.27 5.28 -5.04
N ARG A 99 -15.21 3.93 -5.00
CA ARG A 99 -14.90 3.14 -3.81
C ARG A 99 -13.57 3.52 -3.17
N TRP A 100 -12.66 4.06 -3.95
CA TRP A 100 -11.26 4.25 -3.58
C TRP A 100 -10.89 5.72 -3.55
N GLY A 101 -11.79 6.59 -4.01
CA GLY A 101 -11.65 8.03 -3.90
C GLY A 101 -11.52 8.46 -2.44
N ALA A 102 -10.63 9.41 -2.17
CA ALA A 102 -10.42 9.96 -0.84
C ALA A 102 -10.02 11.43 -0.94
N VAL A 103 -10.46 12.23 0.02
CA VAL A 103 -10.04 13.63 0.14
C VAL A 103 -9.21 13.78 1.41
N TYR A 104 -8.06 14.40 1.28
CA TYR A 104 -7.11 14.66 2.35
C TYR A 104 -6.98 16.16 2.56
N ASP A 105 -6.99 16.62 3.80
CA ASP A 105 -6.45 17.95 4.07
C ASP A 105 -4.94 18.00 3.80
N ARG A 106 -4.36 19.22 3.73
CA ARG A 106 -2.92 19.39 3.46
C ARG A 106 -2.05 18.57 4.39
N SER A 107 -2.37 18.52 5.68
CA SER A 107 -1.57 17.81 6.69
C SER A 107 -1.70 16.29 6.53
N GLU A 108 -2.89 15.81 6.26
CA GLU A 108 -3.17 14.39 6.00
C GLU A 108 -2.45 13.92 4.74
N TYR A 109 -2.46 14.73 3.67
CA TYR A 109 -1.78 14.40 2.43
C TYR A 109 -0.25 14.39 2.60
N GLU A 110 0.31 15.35 3.33
CA GLU A 110 1.73 15.32 3.68
C GLU A 110 2.11 14.06 4.48
N ASP A 111 1.25 13.60 5.40
CA ASP A 111 1.47 12.36 6.15
C ASP A 111 1.37 11.14 5.26
N PHE A 112 0.42 11.14 4.33
CA PHE A 112 0.27 10.11 3.32
C PHE A 112 1.52 10.02 2.42
N GLN A 113 2.01 11.15 1.91
CA GLN A 113 3.25 11.18 1.13
C GLN A 113 4.46 10.69 1.93
N ARG A 114 4.59 11.11 3.20
CA ARG A 114 5.65 10.61 4.09
C ARG A 114 5.59 9.10 4.28
N ALA A 115 4.39 8.53 4.35
CA ALA A 115 4.23 7.07 4.44
C ALA A 115 4.70 6.38 3.15
N LEU A 116 4.41 6.95 1.98
CA LEU A 116 4.94 6.47 0.69
C LEU A 116 6.46 6.64 0.58
N ASP A 117 7.03 7.68 1.17
CA ASP A 117 8.48 7.85 1.30
C ASP A 117 9.13 6.88 2.29
N GLY A 118 8.34 5.98 2.89
CA GLY A 118 8.83 4.98 3.83
C GLY A 118 9.15 5.55 5.21
N SER A 119 8.46 6.61 5.63
CA SER A 119 8.62 7.19 6.96
C SER A 119 7.28 7.48 7.63
N TYR A 120 7.26 7.47 8.96
CA TYR A 120 6.09 7.83 9.75
C TYR A 120 6.48 8.56 11.02
N THR A 121 5.55 9.33 11.58
CA THR A 121 5.73 9.95 12.89
C THR A 121 5.18 9.04 13.98
N GLY A 122 5.98 8.71 14.99
CA GLY A 122 5.55 7.83 16.07
C GLY A 122 6.62 7.56 17.10
N VAL A 123 6.40 6.57 17.96
CA VAL A 123 7.31 6.19 19.03
C VAL A 123 8.10 4.90 18.75
N GLY A 124 7.85 4.23 17.62
CA GLY A 124 8.59 3.03 17.23
C GLY A 124 8.22 1.79 18.05
N LEU A 125 6.92 1.54 18.25
CA LEU A 125 6.42 0.29 18.80
C LEU A 125 5.26 -0.26 17.98
N TRP A 126 5.13 -1.58 17.96
CA TRP A 126 3.99 -2.31 17.44
C TRP A 126 3.19 -2.86 18.60
N ALA A 127 1.89 -2.61 18.59
CA ALA A 127 0.95 -3.11 19.59
C ALA A 127 0.15 -4.29 19.02
N ARG A 128 -0.12 -5.29 19.84
CA ARG A 128 -1.07 -6.36 19.52
C ARG A 128 -2.04 -6.56 20.66
N ARG A 129 -3.23 -7.06 20.35
CA ARG A 129 -4.19 -7.52 21.34
C ARG A 129 -3.92 -9.00 21.63
N THR A 130 -3.85 -9.35 22.89
CA THR A 130 -3.71 -10.72 23.36
C THR A 130 -5.07 -11.40 23.50
N ALA A 131 -5.12 -12.73 23.60
CA ALA A 131 -6.37 -13.49 23.74
C ALA A 131 -7.16 -13.10 24.99
N ASP A 132 -6.47 -12.68 26.07
CA ASP A 132 -7.07 -12.16 27.32
C ASP A 132 -7.51 -10.69 27.22
N GLY A 133 -7.51 -10.11 25.99
CA GLY A 133 -8.05 -8.80 25.69
C GLY A 133 -7.15 -7.61 26.07
N HIS A 134 -5.94 -7.86 26.52
CA HIS A 134 -4.96 -6.80 26.79
C HIS A 134 -4.23 -6.34 25.52
N VAL A 135 -3.72 -5.12 25.57
CA VAL A 135 -2.85 -4.59 24.54
C VAL A 135 -1.41 -4.64 25.04
N GLU A 136 -0.54 -5.30 24.30
CA GLU A 136 0.87 -5.41 24.65
C GLU A 136 1.78 -4.95 23.51
N VAL A 137 3.00 -4.62 23.84
CA VAL A 137 4.07 -4.34 22.89
C VAL A 137 4.48 -5.65 22.22
N ALA A 138 4.20 -5.77 20.93
CA ALA A 138 4.59 -6.95 20.13
C ALA A 138 6.05 -6.83 19.67
N ARG A 139 6.46 -5.63 19.27
CA ARG A 139 7.81 -5.33 18.79
C ARG A 139 8.18 -3.88 19.10
N VAL A 140 9.47 -3.61 19.22
CA VAL A 140 10.03 -2.27 19.39
C VAL A 140 11.03 -2.01 18.27
N GLN A 141 10.94 -0.84 17.65
CA GLN A 141 11.84 -0.45 16.55
C GLN A 141 13.23 -0.11 17.10
N ARG A 142 14.25 -0.69 16.48
CA ARG A 142 15.65 -0.42 16.84
C ARG A 142 15.97 1.06 16.63
N GLY A 143 16.62 1.68 17.60
CA GLY A 143 16.94 3.11 17.57
C GLY A 143 15.75 4.04 17.74
N GLY A 144 14.52 3.50 17.91
CA GLY A 144 13.31 4.33 18.12
C GLY A 144 13.16 4.85 19.56
N PRO A 145 12.27 5.84 19.77
CA PRO A 145 12.00 6.40 21.10
C PRO A 145 11.60 5.35 22.14
N ALA A 146 10.76 4.39 21.76
CA ALA A 146 10.31 3.33 22.66
C ALA A 146 11.47 2.44 23.12
N GLN A 147 12.41 2.09 22.23
CA GLN A 147 13.58 1.30 22.59
C GLN A 147 14.50 2.07 23.54
N ARG A 148 14.78 3.35 23.23
CA ARG A 148 15.62 4.20 24.09
C ARG A 148 15.05 4.39 25.49
N ALA A 149 13.71 4.34 25.62
CA ALA A 149 13.02 4.40 26.91
C ALA A 149 12.93 3.04 27.62
N GLY A 150 13.53 1.98 27.08
CA GLY A 150 13.59 0.66 27.72
C GLY A 150 12.32 -0.16 27.60
N LEU A 151 11.39 0.19 26.68
CA LEU A 151 10.24 -0.65 26.36
C LEU A 151 10.70 -1.93 25.65
N ARG A 152 10.01 -3.05 25.94
CA ARG A 152 10.33 -4.38 25.43
C ARG A 152 9.07 -5.09 24.94
N PRO A 153 9.18 -6.05 24.02
CA PRO A 153 8.09 -6.98 23.73
C PRO A 153 7.57 -7.63 25.02
N GLY A 154 6.24 -7.78 25.11
CA GLY A 154 5.55 -8.28 26.31
C GLY A 154 5.16 -7.20 27.33
N ASP A 155 5.63 -5.97 27.22
CA ASP A 155 5.14 -4.86 28.07
C ASP A 155 3.67 -4.60 27.77
N ARG A 156 2.82 -4.56 28.78
CA ARG A 156 1.39 -4.25 28.64
C ARG A 156 1.18 -2.73 28.61
N LEU A 157 0.50 -2.24 27.60
CA LEU A 157 0.03 -0.85 27.54
C LEU A 157 -1.26 -0.73 28.36
N ARG A 158 -1.31 0.24 29.27
CA ARG A 158 -2.45 0.52 30.15
C ARG A 158 -3.17 1.80 29.75
N ALA A 159 -2.44 2.83 29.37
CA ALA A 159 -2.99 4.10 28.91
C ALA A 159 -2.02 4.82 27.98
N VAL A 160 -2.56 5.67 27.10
CA VAL A 160 -1.85 6.62 26.24
C VAL A 160 -2.45 8.01 26.48
N ASP A 161 -1.63 8.99 26.83
CA ASP A 161 -2.05 10.36 27.20
C ASP A 161 -3.23 10.39 28.18
N GLY A 162 -3.16 9.55 29.22
CA GLY A 162 -4.21 9.39 30.24
C GLY A 162 -5.42 8.58 29.80
N ARG A 163 -5.59 8.26 28.52
CA ARG A 163 -6.72 7.49 27.98
C ARG A 163 -6.46 5.99 28.13
N SER A 164 -7.35 5.26 28.80
CA SER A 164 -7.25 3.81 28.95
C SER A 164 -7.28 3.12 27.57
N VAL A 165 -6.40 2.10 27.40
CA VAL A 165 -6.38 1.25 26.20
C VAL A 165 -7.22 -0.03 26.38
N ARG A 166 -7.81 -0.24 27.56
CA ARG A 166 -8.65 -1.41 27.84
C ARG A 166 -9.90 -1.40 26.91
N GLY A 167 -10.14 -2.52 26.27
CA GLY A 167 -11.28 -2.67 25.35
C GLY A 167 -11.05 -2.06 23.95
N ARG A 168 -9.94 -1.32 23.72
CA ARG A 168 -9.61 -0.76 22.42
C ARG A 168 -8.98 -1.80 21.50
N THR A 169 -9.18 -1.61 20.22
CA THR A 169 -8.46 -2.36 19.16
C THR A 169 -6.99 -1.93 19.11
N ALA A 170 -6.13 -2.76 18.52
CA ALA A 170 -4.75 -2.39 18.28
C ALA A 170 -4.62 -1.12 17.40
N ALA A 171 -5.52 -0.98 16.42
CA ALA A 171 -5.58 0.17 15.53
C ALA A 171 -5.87 1.48 16.27
N GLU A 172 -6.89 1.48 17.15
CA GLU A 172 -7.21 2.66 17.99
C GLU A 172 -6.06 3.05 18.91
N VAL A 173 -5.33 2.05 19.45
CA VAL A 173 -4.16 2.33 20.29
C VAL A 173 -3.02 2.93 19.47
N VAL A 174 -2.80 2.44 18.25
CA VAL A 174 -1.82 3.02 17.33
C VAL A 174 -2.20 4.45 16.95
N ALA A 175 -3.47 4.74 16.72
CA ALA A 175 -3.96 6.10 16.46
C ALA A 175 -3.64 7.03 17.64
N LEU A 176 -3.92 6.61 18.88
CA LEU A 176 -3.54 7.37 20.09
C LEU A 176 -2.03 7.59 20.19
N LEU A 177 -1.22 6.56 19.89
CA LEU A 177 0.26 6.68 19.92
C LEU A 177 0.80 7.66 18.88
N ARG A 178 0.14 7.74 17.71
CA ARG A 178 0.43 8.73 16.66
C ARG A 178 -0.07 10.12 17.02
N GLY A 179 -1.02 10.22 17.96
CA GLY A 179 -1.66 11.47 18.35
C GLY A 179 -2.84 11.86 17.47
N ASP A 180 -3.45 10.86 16.81
CA ASP A 180 -4.67 11.06 16.07
C ASP A 180 -5.81 11.30 17.08
N ARG A 181 -6.61 12.34 16.88
CA ARG A 181 -7.77 12.62 17.73
C ARG A 181 -8.92 11.71 17.36
N ALA A 182 -9.61 11.18 18.38
CA ALA A 182 -10.74 10.28 18.19
C ALA A 182 -11.97 10.93 17.55
N ASP A 183 -12.01 12.25 17.49
CA ASP A 183 -13.10 13.10 17.02
C ASP A 183 -12.93 13.61 15.57
N GLY A 184 -11.88 13.17 14.88
CA GLY A 184 -11.68 13.46 13.45
C GLY A 184 -11.37 14.93 13.13
N GLY A 185 -11.32 15.80 14.13
CA GLY A 185 -11.05 17.22 13.96
C GLY A 185 -9.75 17.61 14.64
N GLY A 186 -8.63 17.66 13.94
CA GLY A 186 -7.45 18.25 14.49
C GLY A 186 -6.13 17.73 13.95
N THR A 187 -5.14 18.61 13.91
CA THR A 187 -3.78 18.38 13.44
C THR A 187 -3.15 17.20 14.17
N ARG A 188 -2.68 16.21 13.45
CA ARG A 188 -1.86 15.10 13.95
C ARG A 188 -0.68 15.59 14.74
N ALA A 189 -0.29 14.83 15.75
CA ALA A 189 0.86 15.18 16.57
C ALA A 189 2.16 15.14 15.74
N LYS A 190 2.90 16.24 15.74
CA LYS A 190 4.16 16.39 14.98
C LYS A 190 5.32 15.64 15.64
N ALA A 191 6.35 15.32 14.87
CA ALA A 191 7.62 14.85 15.41
C ALA A 191 8.14 15.84 16.47
N GLY A 192 8.71 15.32 17.58
CA GLY A 192 9.09 16.09 18.75
C GLY A 192 7.98 16.23 19.81
N SER A 193 6.70 16.04 19.46
CA SER A 193 5.61 16.10 20.43
C SER A 193 5.71 14.99 21.47
N ALA A 194 5.31 15.27 22.70
CA ALA A 194 5.30 14.32 23.80
C ALA A 194 4.09 13.36 23.71
N VAL A 195 4.26 12.15 24.21
CA VAL A 195 3.21 11.19 24.48
C VAL A 195 3.50 10.46 25.79
N ALA A 196 2.54 10.45 26.71
CA ALA A 196 2.66 9.77 27.99
C ALA A 196 2.10 8.34 27.88
N LEU A 197 2.90 7.35 28.24
CA LEU A 197 2.50 5.94 28.24
C LEU A 197 2.48 5.40 29.67
N ARG A 198 1.38 4.79 30.07
CA ARG A 198 1.31 3.96 31.27
C ARG A 198 1.48 2.51 30.85
N VAL A 199 2.54 1.88 31.34
CA VAL A 199 2.92 0.50 30.97
C VAL A 199 3.05 -0.38 32.20
N GLN A 200 2.98 -1.69 32.00
CA GLN A 200 3.15 -2.69 33.04
C GLN A 200 4.02 -3.85 32.51
N ARG A 201 4.99 -4.26 33.32
CA ARG A 201 5.82 -5.46 33.11
C ARG A 201 5.76 -6.32 34.37
N GLY A 202 5.17 -7.50 34.28
CA GLY A 202 4.88 -8.32 35.46
C GLY A 202 3.95 -7.57 36.42
N THR A 203 4.38 -7.41 37.67
CA THR A 203 3.67 -6.66 38.71
C THR A 203 3.99 -5.16 38.73
N ARG A 204 5.08 -4.75 38.08
CA ARG A 204 5.52 -3.36 38.08
C ARG A 204 4.77 -2.56 37.01
N ALA A 205 4.16 -1.44 37.44
CA ALA A 205 3.57 -0.45 36.55
C ALA A 205 4.26 0.90 36.71
N TRP A 206 4.48 1.62 35.61
CA TRP A 206 5.08 2.95 35.61
C TRP A 206 4.54 3.79 34.45
N THR A 207 4.76 5.08 34.55
CA THR A 207 4.47 6.03 33.45
C THR A 207 5.78 6.56 32.91
N LEU A 208 5.85 6.71 31.58
CA LEU A 208 6.98 7.32 30.91
C LEU A 208 6.47 8.24 29.79
N THR A 209 7.23 9.30 29.55
CA THR A 209 6.94 10.24 28.45
C THR A 209 7.95 10.02 27.34
N LEU A 210 7.44 9.76 26.14
CA LEU A 210 8.23 9.63 24.92
C LEU A 210 8.05 10.89 24.05
N ARG A 211 9.04 11.19 23.23
CA ARG A 211 8.89 12.14 22.13
C ARG A 211 8.71 11.39 20.84
N ARG A 212 7.64 11.70 20.09
CA ARG A 212 7.43 11.17 18.76
C ARG A 212 8.59 11.57 17.85
N ALA A 213 9.04 10.67 16.99
CA ALA A 213 10.12 10.91 16.05
C ALA A 213 9.67 10.50 14.64
N ARG A 214 10.32 11.06 13.62
CA ARG A 214 10.23 10.50 12.26
C ARG A 214 11.02 9.20 12.25
N LEU A 215 10.39 8.12 11.83
CA LEU A 215 10.92 6.76 11.86
C LEU A 215 10.80 6.14 10.48
N ALA A 216 11.81 5.40 10.04
CA ALA A 216 11.75 4.67 8.80
C ALA A 216 10.82 3.45 8.92
N VAL A 217 10.06 3.16 7.87
CA VAL A 217 9.29 1.92 7.72
C VAL A 217 10.25 0.81 7.27
N GLU A 218 10.26 -0.31 7.95
CA GLU A 218 10.93 -1.54 7.48
C GLU A 218 10.06 -2.21 6.40
N ALA A 219 10.06 -1.64 5.19
CA ALA A 219 9.21 -2.12 4.11
C ALA A 219 9.63 -3.50 3.59
N VAL A 220 10.93 -3.83 3.63
CA VAL A 220 11.48 -5.10 3.19
C VAL A 220 12.32 -5.72 4.30
N THR A 221 12.01 -6.97 4.64
CA THR A 221 12.82 -7.77 5.58
C THR A 221 13.24 -9.06 4.93
N VAL A 222 14.45 -9.52 5.23
CA VAL A 222 15.06 -10.72 4.64
C VAL A 222 15.49 -11.68 5.75
N ARG A 223 15.13 -12.95 5.64
CA ARG A 223 15.60 -14.00 6.56
C ARG A 223 15.84 -15.31 5.84
N ARG A 224 16.75 -16.14 6.34
CA ARG A 224 16.91 -17.52 5.86
C ARG A 224 15.84 -18.43 6.48
N VAL A 225 15.34 -19.35 5.66
CA VAL A 225 14.37 -20.37 6.07
C VAL A 225 14.79 -21.69 5.45
N GLY A 226 15.57 -22.48 6.18
CA GLY A 226 16.28 -23.63 5.60
C GLY A 226 17.26 -23.17 4.53
N ASP A 227 17.17 -23.76 3.34
CA ASP A 227 18.01 -23.43 2.19
C ASP A 227 17.44 -22.27 1.35
N ALA A 228 16.24 -21.77 1.69
CA ALA A 228 15.58 -20.68 1.00
C ALA A 228 15.84 -19.32 1.68
N VAL A 229 15.63 -18.24 0.92
CA VAL A 229 15.57 -16.86 1.41
C VAL A 229 14.12 -16.40 1.40
N LEU A 230 13.59 -15.98 2.54
CA LEU A 230 12.30 -15.32 2.64
C LEU A 230 12.50 -13.81 2.59
N ILE A 231 11.92 -13.20 1.57
CA ILE A 231 11.88 -11.75 1.34
C ILE A 231 10.44 -11.32 1.61
N ARG A 232 10.21 -10.66 2.75
CA ARG A 232 8.89 -10.10 3.06
C ARG A 232 8.85 -8.64 2.67
N VAL A 233 7.85 -8.28 1.86
CA VAL A 233 7.54 -6.89 1.48
C VAL A 233 6.24 -6.50 2.16
N SER A 234 6.29 -5.57 3.12
CA SER A 234 5.11 -5.13 3.87
C SER A 234 4.37 -3.97 3.20
N ALA A 235 5.05 -3.20 2.37
CA ALA A 235 4.50 -2.11 1.56
C ALA A 235 5.49 -1.71 0.45
N PHE A 236 4.99 -1.14 -0.63
CA PHE A 236 5.82 -0.56 -1.69
C PHE A 236 6.07 0.92 -1.41
N THR A 237 7.03 1.20 -0.55
CA THR A 237 7.53 2.55 -0.26
C THR A 237 8.75 2.88 -1.11
N ARG A 238 9.10 4.15 -1.23
CA ARG A 238 10.27 4.60 -2.00
C ARG A 238 11.54 3.81 -1.64
N GLY A 239 12.17 3.22 -2.64
CA GLY A 239 13.38 2.39 -2.52
C GLY A 239 13.13 0.93 -2.13
N SER A 240 11.89 0.51 -1.90
CA SER A 240 11.57 -0.88 -1.53
C SER A 240 11.85 -1.87 -2.66
N GLY A 241 11.57 -1.51 -3.91
CA GLY A 241 11.88 -2.32 -5.09
C GLY A 241 13.39 -2.63 -5.19
N ALA A 242 14.22 -1.59 -5.02
CA ALA A 242 15.67 -1.77 -4.99
C ALA A 242 16.16 -2.63 -3.80
N LEU A 243 15.44 -2.61 -2.66
CA LEU A 243 15.73 -3.51 -1.55
C LEU A 243 15.42 -4.96 -1.90
N VAL A 244 14.30 -5.22 -2.60
CA VAL A 244 13.97 -6.56 -3.11
C VAL A 244 15.04 -7.04 -4.08
N ARG A 245 15.43 -6.25 -5.08
CA ARG A 245 16.49 -6.59 -6.03
C ARG A 245 17.78 -6.97 -5.31
N ARG A 246 18.26 -6.12 -4.40
CA ARG A 246 19.45 -6.42 -3.60
C ARG A 246 19.33 -7.70 -2.75
N ALA A 247 18.11 -8.01 -2.28
CA ALA A 247 17.89 -9.25 -1.52
C ALA A 247 18.00 -10.49 -2.41
N VAL A 248 17.51 -10.41 -3.64
CA VAL A 248 17.65 -11.47 -4.66
C VAL A 248 19.10 -11.64 -5.06
N ASP A 249 19.81 -10.56 -5.38
CA ASP A 249 21.22 -10.56 -5.79
C ASP A 249 22.14 -11.15 -4.71
N ARG A 250 21.82 -10.93 -3.43
CA ARG A 250 22.60 -11.43 -2.29
C ARG A 250 22.17 -12.83 -1.81
N ALA A 251 21.11 -13.38 -2.36
CA ALA A 251 20.68 -14.70 -1.99
C ALA A 251 21.76 -15.74 -2.42
N PRO A 252 22.07 -16.72 -1.57
CA PRO A 252 23.07 -17.73 -1.91
C PRO A 252 22.77 -18.43 -3.25
N ALA A 253 23.83 -18.84 -3.96
CA ALA A 253 23.66 -19.60 -5.19
C ALA A 253 22.80 -20.86 -4.91
N GLY A 254 21.87 -21.18 -5.80
CA GLY A 254 20.93 -22.30 -5.66
C GLY A 254 19.82 -22.11 -4.61
N ALA A 255 19.85 -21.05 -3.79
CA ALA A 255 18.77 -20.82 -2.83
C ALA A 255 17.50 -20.35 -3.55
N GLY A 256 16.36 -21.01 -3.31
CA GLY A 256 15.05 -20.54 -3.75
C GLY A 256 14.57 -19.31 -2.95
N VAL A 257 13.60 -18.59 -3.50
CA VAL A 257 13.02 -17.41 -2.85
C VAL A 257 11.56 -17.64 -2.47
N LEU A 258 11.23 -17.34 -1.22
CA LEU A 258 9.87 -17.14 -0.73
C LEU A 258 9.61 -15.63 -0.70
N LEU A 259 8.79 -15.10 -1.62
CA LEU A 259 8.38 -13.70 -1.65
C LEU A 259 7.09 -13.54 -0.86
N ASP A 260 7.16 -12.99 0.36
CA ASP A 260 6.00 -12.84 1.24
C ASP A 260 5.34 -11.48 1.06
N LEU A 261 4.21 -11.47 0.37
CA LEU A 261 3.35 -10.30 0.11
C LEU A 261 2.10 -10.28 0.99
N ARG A 262 1.96 -11.19 1.94
CA ARG A 262 0.79 -11.26 2.83
C ARG A 262 0.67 -9.99 3.67
N GLY A 263 -0.55 -9.42 3.69
CA GLY A 263 -0.85 -8.16 4.38
C GLY A 263 -0.17 -6.93 3.76
N ASN A 264 0.35 -7.04 2.53
CA ASN A 264 0.91 -5.90 1.80
C ASN A 264 -0.21 -5.11 1.12
N GLY A 265 -0.56 -3.94 1.67
CA GLY A 265 -1.62 -3.07 1.15
C GLY A 265 -1.28 -2.33 -0.15
N GLY A 266 -0.15 -2.60 -0.79
CA GLY A 266 0.30 -1.90 -1.99
C GLY A 266 1.29 -0.78 -1.70
N GLY A 267 1.14 0.33 -2.38
CA GLY A 267 2.00 1.52 -2.34
C GLY A 267 2.40 1.99 -3.74
N LEU A 268 3.63 2.42 -3.93
CA LEU A 268 4.11 2.97 -5.20
C LEU A 268 4.21 1.87 -6.28
N VAL A 269 3.49 2.05 -7.38
CA VAL A 269 3.52 1.12 -8.52
C VAL A 269 4.92 1.00 -9.11
N ALA A 270 5.65 2.11 -9.24
CA ALA A 270 7.03 2.08 -9.72
C ALA A 270 7.92 1.16 -8.89
N GLU A 271 7.71 1.11 -7.58
CA GLU A 271 8.46 0.23 -6.68
C GLU A 271 8.09 -1.26 -6.87
N ALA A 272 6.80 -1.53 -7.14
CA ALA A 272 6.37 -2.89 -7.48
C ALA A 272 6.91 -3.35 -8.83
N VAL A 273 7.00 -2.46 -9.83
CA VAL A 273 7.65 -2.73 -11.12
C VAL A 273 9.15 -3.00 -10.96
N THR A 274 9.83 -2.18 -10.15
CA THR A 274 11.25 -2.41 -9.82
C THR A 274 11.45 -3.75 -9.07
N ALA A 275 10.52 -4.12 -8.18
CA ALA A 275 10.55 -5.43 -7.53
C ALA A 275 10.27 -6.57 -8.51
N ALA A 276 9.36 -6.39 -9.48
CA ALA A 276 9.13 -7.35 -10.56
C ALA A 276 10.39 -7.57 -11.40
N SER A 277 11.10 -6.49 -11.71
CA SER A 277 12.37 -6.52 -12.44
C SER A 277 13.50 -7.29 -11.73
N ALA A 278 13.37 -7.57 -10.43
CA ALA A 278 14.30 -8.47 -9.75
C ALA A 278 14.16 -9.94 -10.18
N PHE A 279 13.00 -10.32 -10.70
CA PHE A 279 12.63 -11.68 -11.05
C PHE A 279 12.33 -11.89 -12.54
N LEU A 280 12.17 -10.82 -13.30
CA LEU A 280 11.83 -10.83 -14.72
C LEU A 280 12.98 -10.23 -15.54
N ASP A 281 13.25 -10.81 -16.70
CA ASP A 281 14.18 -10.25 -17.68
C ASP A 281 13.38 -9.48 -18.74
N GLY A 282 13.08 -8.24 -18.43
CA GLY A 282 12.24 -7.39 -19.28
C GLY A 282 10.79 -7.88 -19.42
N GLY A 283 10.06 -7.27 -20.35
CA GLY A 283 8.71 -7.64 -20.76
C GLY A 283 7.61 -7.06 -19.86
N LEU A 284 6.37 -7.30 -20.25
CA LEU A 284 5.17 -6.67 -19.67
C LEU A 284 4.96 -7.08 -18.21
N VAL A 285 4.71 -6.09 -17.35
CA VAL A 285 4.32 -6.26 -15.94
C VAL A 285 2.82 -6.03 -15.76
N ALA A 286 2.27 -5.00 -16.40
CA ALA A 286 0.85 -4.71 -16.41
C ALA A 286 0.52 -3.71 -17.52
N THR A 287 -0.75 -3.65 -17.93
CA THR A 287 -1.29 -2.49 -18.64
C THR A 287 -2.27 -1.76 -17.74
N TYR A 288 -2.46 -0.48 -17.94
CA TYR A 288 -3.47 0.32 -17.25
C TYR A 288 -4.03 1.36 -18.19
N ASP A 289 -5.31 1.66 -18.05
CA ASP A 289 -5.92 2.77 -18.77
C ASP A 289 -5.94 4.03 -17.88
N VAL A 290 -5.73 5.19 -18.50
CA VAL A 290 -5.92 6.50 -17.90
C VAL A 290 -6.54 7.39 -18.95
N HIS A 291 -7.72 7.94 -18.65
CA HIS A 291 -8.47 8.80 -19.58
C HIS A 291 -8.72 8.13 -20.95
N GLY A 292 -8.94 6.81 -20.96
CA GLY A 292 -9.16 6.04 -22.20
C GLY A 292 -7.89 5.73 -23.00
N GLU A 293 -6.71 6.08 -22.50
CA GLU A 293 -5.42 5.68 -23.09
C GLU A 293 -4.82 4.50 -22.34
N GLU A 294 -4.57 3.41 -23.05
CA GLU A 294 -3.87 2.26 -22.47
C GLU A 294 -2.37 2.52 -22.41
N LYS A 295 -1.78 2.33 -21.23
CA LYS A 295 -0.34 2.43 -20.97
C LYS A 295 0.19 1.10 -20.45
N ALA A 296 1.43 0.78 -20.81
CA ALA A 296 2.08 -0.45 -20.41
C ALA A 296 3.23 -0.18 -19.44
N LEU A 297 3.38 -1.06 -18.46
CA LEU A 297 4.48 -1.08 -17.51
C LEU A 297 5.37 -2.28 -17.83
N TYR A 298 6.66 -2.05 -17.97
CA TYR A 298 7.63 -3.08 -18.33
C TYR A 298 8.65 -3.28 -17.21
N ALA A 299 9.06 -4.52 -17.01
CA ALA A 299 10.20 -4.85 -16.18
C ALA A 299 11.49 -4.42 -16.91
N GLU A 300 12.49 -4.02 -16.12
CA GLU A 300 13.84 -3.82 -16.61
C GLU A 300 14.51 -5.17 -16.92
N PRO A 301 15.44 -5.23 -17.90
CA PRO A 301 16.23 -6.43 -18.17
C PRO A 301 17.16 -6.83 -17.00
N GLY A 302 17.60 -8.08 -16.99
CA GLY A 302 18.62 -8.59 -16.08
C GLY A 302 18.10 -9.03 -14.71
N GLY A 303 16.82 -9.40 -14.59
CA GLY A 303 16.31 -10.07 -13.40
C GLY A 303 16.71 -11.54 -13.33
N ASP A 304 16.69 -12.11 -12.14
CA ASP A 304 16.98 -13.53 -11.90
C ASP A 304 15.80 -14.40 -12.36
N THR A 305 15.92 -15.00 -13.52
CA THR A 305 14.90 -15.92 -14.08
C THR A 305 15.14 -17.39 -13.76
N GLY A 306 16.31 -17.75 -13.28
CA GLY A 306 16.71 -19.14 -13.02
C GLY A 306 16.32 -19.67 -11.64
N ARG A 307 16.27 -18.82 -10.64
CA ARG A 307 16.01 -19.17 -9.25
C ARG A 307 14.54 -19.58 -9.02
N PRO A 308 14.23 -20.69 -8.34
CA PRO A 308 12.85 -21.01 -7.97
C PRO A 308 12.23 -19.92 -7.08
N VAL A 309 10.99 -19.49 -7.39
CA VAL A 309 10.26 -18.46 -6.62
C VAL A 309 8.86 -18.93 -6.30
N VAL A 310 8.47 -18.75 -5.04
CA VAL A 310 7.09 -18.92 -4.57
C VAL A 310 6.63 -17.62 -3.92
N ALA A 311 5.51 -17.09 -4.36
CA ALA A 311 4.90 -15.89 -3.79
C ALA A 311 3.80 -16.27 -2.78
N LEU A 312 3.92 -15.81 -1.56
CA LEU A 312 2.92 -15.93 -0.50
C LEU A 312 1.95 -14.75 -0.56
N ILE A 313 0.67 -15.03 -0.69
CA ILE A 313 -0.40 -14.03 -0.82
C ILE A 313 -1.58 -14.30 0.11
N ASP A 314 -2.35 -13.27 0.44
CA ASP A 314 -3.58 -13.38 1.22
C ASP A 314 -4.57 -12.26 0.88
N GLY A 315 -5.74 -12.22 1.57
CA GLY A 315 -6.73 -11.17 1.42
C GLY A 315 -6.26 -9.75 1.80
N GLY A 316 -5.08 -9.60 2.38
CA GLY A 316 -4.43 -8.32 2.64
C GLY A 316 -3.40 -7.92 1.57
N THR A 317 -3.13 -8.79 0.58
CA THR A 317 -2.32 -8.48 -0.60
C THR A 317 -3.15 -7.64 -1.55
N MET A 318 -2.81 -6.34 -1.73
CA MET A 318 -3.65 -5.36 -2.39
C MET A 318 -2.88 -4.52 -3.42
N SER A 319 -3.54 -4.15 -4.52
CA SER A 319 -3.12 -3.10 -5.45
C SER A 319 -1.72 -3.33 -6.04
N ALA A 320 -0.70 -2.48 -5.81
CA ALA A 320 0.66 -2.67 -6.32
C ALA A 320 1.25 -4.06 -5.96
N ALA A 321 0.82 -4.66 -4.84
CA ALA A 321 1.18 -6.04 -4.50
C ALA A 321 0.47 -7.06 -5.37
N GLU A 322 -0.77 -6.77 -5.79
CA GLU A 322 -1.49 -7.61 -6.76
C GLU A 322 -0.91 -7.46 -8.17
N LEU A 323 -0.48 -6.25 -8.53
CA LEU A 323 0.21 -6.00 -9.80
C LEU A 323 1.48 -6.87 -9.89
N LEU A 324 2.35 -6.86 -8.88
CA LEU A 324 3.52 -7.72 -8.81
C LEU A 324 3.14 -9.21 -8.85
N THR A 325 2.14 -9.60 -8.05
CA THR A 325 1.65 -10.99 -8.00
C THR A 325 1.18 -11.46 -9.37
N GLY A 326 0.34 -10.65 -10.05
CA GLY A 326 -0.17 -10.94 -11.38
C GLY A 326 0.93 -11.06 -12.43
N ALA A 327 1.89 -10.15 -12.39
CA ALA A 327 3.04 -10.20 -13.29
C ALA A 327 3.85 -11.50 -13.14
N LEU A 328 4.20 -11.88 -11.92
CA LEU A 328 4.98 -13.08 -11.66
C LEU A 328 4.20 -14.36 -11.99
N LYS A 329 2.91 -14.39 -11.66
CA LYS A 329 2.03 -15.52 -11.95
C LYS A 329 1.83 -15.70 -13.45
N ASP A 330 1.34 -14.68 -14.15
CA ASP A 330 0.99 -14.76 -15.58
C ASP A 330 2.21 -15.03 -16.47
N ARG A 331 3.38 -14.58 -16.01
CA ARG A 331 4.66 -14.84 -16.68
C ARG A 331 5.26 -16.22 -16.30
N GLY A 332 4.56 -17.05 -15.52
CA GLY A 332 5.06 -18.35 -15.06
C GLY A 332 6.33 -18.26 -14.19
N ARG A 333 6.61 -17.06 -13.63
CA ARG A 333 7.86 -16.82 -12.91
C ARG A 333 7.80 -17.26 -11.45
N ALA A 334 6.63 -17.25 -10.85
CA ALA A 334 6.42 -17.70 -9.48
C ALA A 334 5.15 -18.51 -9.35
N VAL A 335 5.19 -19.52 -8.50
CA VAL A 335 3.97 -20.21 -8.03
C VAL A 335 3.39 -19.41 -6.87
N THR A 336 2.11 -19.07 -6.93
CA THR A 336 1.43 -18.32 -5.87
C THR A 336 0.76 -19.27 -4.86
N VAL A 337 1.00 -19.04 -3.57
CA VAL A 337 0.50 -19.91 -2.47
C VAL A 337 -0.20 -19.03 -1.42
N GLY A 338 -1.37 -19.46 -0.96
CA GLY A 338 -2.09 -18.78 0.11
C GLY A 338 -3.57 -18.63 -0.15
N GLU A 339 -4.09 -17.43 -0.01
CA GLU A 339 -5.49 -17.08 -0.23
C GLU A 339 -5.62 -16.09 -1.40
N ARG A 340 -6.87 -15.93 -1.90
CA ARG A 340 -7.19 -14.93 -2.91
C ARG A 340 -6.84 -13.54 -2.39
N THR A 341 -6.23 -12.71 -3.25
CA THR A 341 -5.89 -11.33 -2.95
C THR A 341 -7.13 -10.43 -2.85
N PHE A 342 -6.93 -9.20 -2.43
CA PHE A 342 -8.01 -8.26 -2.10
C PHE A 342 -8.92 -7.88 -3.28
N GLY A 343 -8.34 -7.61 -4.44
CA GLY A 343 -9.08 -7.16 -5.63
C GLY A 343 -9.17 -5.64 -5.76
N LYS A 344 -8.07 -4.93 -5.56
CA LYS A 344 -7.97 -3.50 -5.87
C LYS A 344 -7.16 -3.29 -7.15
N GLY A 345 -7.84 -3.28 -8.29
CA GLY A 345 -7.25 -3.06 -9.61
C GLY A 345 -7.34 -1.63 -10.12
N SER A 346 -7.83 -0.70 -9.29
CA SER A 346 -7.96 0.71 -9.64
C SER A 346 -6.65 1.48 -9.50
N VAL A 347 -6.52 2.51 -10.31
CA VAL A 347 -5.42 3.48 -10.33
C VAL A 347 -5.95 4.82 -9.84
N GLN A 348 -5.35 5.39 -8.78
CA GLN A 348 -5.69 6.72 -8.29
C GLN A 348 -4.63 7.74 -8.70
N MET A 349 -5.09 8.97 -8.93
CA MET A 349 -4.21 10.13 -9.13
C MET A 349 -4.64 11.30 -8.25
N PRO A 350 -3.68 12.08 -7.74
CA PRO A 350 -3.96 13.25 -6.93
C PRO A 350 -4.47 14.40 -7.78
N SER A 351 -5.50 15.08 -7.29
CA SER A 351 -6.00 16.36 -7.80
C SER A 351 -5.88 17.40 -6.69
N SER A 352 -5.05 18.43 -6.91
CA SER A 352 -4.88 19.52 -5.94
C SER A 352 -6.11 20.43 -5.93
N LEU A 353 -6.56 20.83 -4.74
CA LEU A 353 -7.71 21.68 -4.52
C LEU A 353 -7.28 23.08 -4.03
N PRO A 354 -8.15 24.12 -4.14
CA PRO A 354 -7.76 25.52 -3.90
C PRO A 354 -7.18 25.85 -2.53
N ASP A 355 -7.60 25.15 -1.46
CA ASP A 355 -7.10 25.33 -0.08
C ASP A 355 -5.84 24.53 0.23
N GLY A 356 -5.31 23.79 -0.76
CA GLY A 356 -4.18 22.90 -0.62
C GLY A 356 -4.53 21.51 -0.08
N SER A 357 -5.80 21.18 0.06
CA SER A 357 -6.27 19.80 0.20
C SER A 357 -6.09 19.06 -1.13
N VAL A 358 -6.17 17.72 -1.09
CA VAL A 358 -5.95 16.87 -2.27
C VAL A 358 -7.01 15.79 -2.33
N ALA A 359 -7.63 15.64 -3.49
CA ALA A 359 -8.50 14.52 -3.80
C ALA A 359 -7.71 13.44 -4.57
N GLU A 360 -7.61 12.24 -4.02
CA GLU A 360 -7.11 11.03 -4.70
C GLU A 360 -8.30 10.35 -5.37
N LEU A 361 -8.36 10.39 -6.69
CA LEU A 361 -9.51 9.91 -7.46
C LEU A 361 -9.10 8.77 -8.37
N THR A 362 -9.99 7.81 -8.57
CA THR A 362 -9.79 6.74 -9.56
C THR A 362 -9.79 7.36 -10.97
N VAL A 363 -8.75 7.03 -11.74
CA VAL A 363 -8.57 7.50 -13.13
C VAL A 363 -8.53 6.34 -14.13
N GLY A 364 -8.57 5.10 -13.66
CA GLY A 364 -8.57 3.92 -14.50
C GLY A 364 -8.25 2.64 -13.75
N HIS A 365 -8.01 1.56 -14.51
CA HIS A 365 -7.81 0.23 -13.94
C HIS A 365 -6.65 -0.47 -14.63
N TYR A 366 -5.90 -1.26 -13.85
CA TYR A 366 -4.83 -2.07 -14.41
C TYR A 366 -5.29 -3.51 -14.72
N ARG A 367 -4.59 -4.12 -15.68
CA ARG A 367 -4.71 -5.52 -16.07
C ARG A 367 -3.36 -6.21 -15.93
N THR A 368 -3.40 -7.46 -15.59
CA THR A 368 -2.20 -8.32 -15.56
C THR A 368 -1.70 -8.60 -16.98
N PRO A 369 -0.47 -9.14 -17.16
CA PRO A 369 0.06 -9.46 -18.48
C PRO A 369 -0.85 -10.35 -19.34
N ALA A 370 -1.62 -11.25 -18.72
CA ALA A 370 -2.62 -12.07 -19.41
C ALA A 370 -3.94 -11.34 -19.71
N GLY A 371 -4.00 -10.01 -19.46
CA GLY A 371 -5.20 -9.19 -19.72
C GLY A 371 -6.29 -9.32 -18.63
N SER A 372 -6.04 -10.05 -17.56
CA SER A 372 -7.02 -10.25 -16.49
C SER A 372 -7.25 -8.98 -15.68
N ARG A 373 -8.52 -8.64 -15.44
CA ARG A 373 -8.91 -7.58 -14.50
C ARG A 373 -8.78 -8.07 -13.07
N VAL A 374 -8.14 -7.26 -12.23
CA VAL A 374 -7.96 -7.54 -10.80
C VAL A 374 -9.07 -6.90 -9.96
N ASP A 375 -9.62 -5.76 -10.41
CA ASP A 375 -10.61 -5.01 -9.65
C ASP A 375 -11.87 -5.84 -9.35
N GLY A 376 -12.25 -5.88 -8.07
CA GLY A 376 -13.37 -6.65 -7.53
C GLY A 376 -13.19 -8.17 -7.54
N ARG A 377 -12.11 -8.70 -8.16
CA ARG A 377 -11.88 -10.14 -8.35
C ARG A 377 -10.72 -10.68 -7.53
N GLY A 378 -9.63 -9.91 -7.42
CA GLY A 378 -8.37 -10.37 -6.86
C GLY A 378 -7.69 -11.43 -7.73
N ILE A 379 -6.55 -11.89 -7.26
CA ILE A 379 -5.76 -12.96 -7.87
C ILE A 379 -5.95 -14.24 -7.05
N THR A 380 -6.42 -15.30 -7.71
CA THR A 380 -6.54 -16.62 -7.08
C THR A 380 -5.18 -17.29 -7.04
N PRO A 381 -4.72 -17.82 -5.88
CA PRO A 381 -3.46 -18.53 -5.79
C PRO A 381 -3.46 -19.82 -6.63
N ASP A 382 -2.28 -20.23 -7.10
CA ASP A 382 -2.11 -21.54 -7.77
C ASP A 382 -2.29 -22.69 -6.78
N VAL A 383 -1.83 -22.48 -5.53
CA VAL A 383 -1.96 -23.46 -4.45
C VAL A 383 -2.70 -22.79 -3.28
N PRO A 384 -4.00 -23.09 -3.11
CA PRO A 384 -4.76 -22.61 -1.97
C PRO A 384 -4.20 -23.15 -0.64
N ALA A 385 -3.94 -22.25 0.31
CA ALA A 385 -3.40 -22.56 1.63
C ALA A 385 -3.86 -21.54 2.67
N PRO A 386 -5.12 -21.58 3.14
CA PRO A 386 -5.66 -20.60 4.11
C PRO A 386 -5.00 -20.72 5.49
N THR A 387 -4.44 -21.88 5.78
CA THR A 387 -3.63 -22.12 6.98
C THR A 387 -2.27 -22.67 6.58
N ARG A 388 -1.23 -22.41 7.39
CA ARG A 388 0.14 -22.89 7.17
C ARG A 388 0.72 -22.54 5.78
N ALA A 389 0.33 -21.40 5.22
CA ALA A 389 0.76 -20.99 3.88
C ALA A 389 2.29 -21.00 3.71
N GLU A 390 3.07 -20.59 4.72
CA GLU A 390 4.53 -20.61 4.65
C GLU A 390 5.10 -22.03 4.59
N GLU A 391 4.55 -22.97 5.35
CA GLU A 391 4.94 -24.37 5.30
C GLU A 391 4.64 -24.98 3.93
N ARG A 392 3.43 -24.72 3.41
CA ARG A 392 3.05 -25.18 2.08
C ARG A 392 3.92 -24.59 0.97
N ALA A 393 4.23 -23.30 1.07
CA ALA A 393 5.11 -22.61 0.11
C ALA A 393 6.53 -23.20 0.12
N ARG A 394 7.05 -23.59 1.28
CA ARG A 394 8.34 -24.25 1.38
C ARG A 394 8.33 -25.62 0.69
N THR A 395 7.26 -26.41 0.86
CA THR A 395 7.09 -27.69 0.16
C THR A 395 7.07 -27.48 -1.36
N VAL A 396 6.30 -26.50 -1.84
CA VAL A 396 6.24 -26.16 -3.27
C VAL A 396 7.62 -25.75 -3.78
N LEU A 397 8.31 -24.87 -3.05
CA LEU A 397 9.65 -24.38 -3.42
C LEU A 397 10.66 -25.50 -3.52
N SER A 398 10.64 -26.47 -2.58
CA SER A 398 11.52 -27.64 -2.62
C SER A 398 11.25 -28.52 -3.84
N GLY A 399 9.98 -28.67 -4.25
CA GLY A 399 9.61 -29.39 -5.47
C GLY A 399 10.10 -28.73 -6.75
N LEU A 400 10.10 -27.39 -6.80
CA LEU A 400 10.62 -26.62 -7.94
C LEU A 400 12.16 -26.72 -8.06
N GLY A 401 12.87 -26.85 -6.95
CA GLY A 401 14.34 -26.97 -6.93
C GLY A 401 14.86 -28.40 -7.19
N ALA A 402 14.01 -29.42 -7.06
CA ALA A 402 14.39 -30.82 -7.30
C ALA A 402 14.34 -31.21 -8.80
N GLY A 403 13.87 -30.35 -9.66
CA GLY A 403 13.71 -30.55 -11.11
C GLY A 403 14.83 -29.95 -11.98
N THR A 404 15.86 -29.39 -11.37
CA THR A 404 17.06 -28.86 -12.01
C THR A 404 18.26 -29.67 -11.54
#